data_5105bbb50207d61cba1ce1834eeaf56f
#
_entry.id   5105bbb50207d61cba1ce1834eeaf56f
#
_cell.length_a   1.000
_cell.length_b   1.000
_cell.length_c   1.000
_cell.angle_alpha   90.00
_cell.angle_beta   90.00
_cell.angle_gamma   90.00
#
_symmetry.space_group_name_H-M   'P 1'
#
loop_
_entity.id
_entity.type
_entity.pdbx_description
1 polymer ?
#
loop_
_entity_poly.entity_id
_entity_poly.type
_entity_poly.pdbx_seq_one_letter_code
_entity_poly.pdbx_strand_id
1 'polypeptide(L)'
;KSKSKNYYLELLENYNNNEIVEIENNDKISIEHVFPQNPDAKWKMSLGEEEFGKMKEKVNTIANLSLSGFNSNLGNKYFTEKRDMENKGYKHSRLFLNRFLAQCGKWTSEELNKRFDIIKDKTLEIWAFPEVSVNIDTREEAELNIFEIEDPTNKTIDYIIFFDQRINSLKFKDLYEKVCSFIFETEPNIFLNTELREKLGVTQDYKALRKPMKISPLYFETVSQLSIHSKKLI
;
A
#
# COMPACT_ATOMS: atom_id res chain seq x y z
N LYS A 1 -6.51 9.38 20.05
CA LYS A 1 -6.95 7.99 19.73
C LYS A 1 -6.49 7.68 18.30
N SER A 2 -5.86 6.55 18.09
CA SER A 2 -5.47 6.12 16.73
C SER A 2 -6.70 5.60 15.99
N LYS A 3 -7.24 6.39 15.08
CA LYS A 3 -8.41 6.02 14.25
C LYS A 3 -8.22 4.66 13.56
N SER A 4 -7.02 4.39 13.05
CA SER A 4 -6.71 3.13 12.38
C SER A 4 -6.86 1.90 13.28
N LYS A 5 -6.39 1.96 14.56
CA LYS A 5 -6.52 0.82 15.48
C LYS A 5 -7.99 0.50 15.81
N ASN A 6 -8.81 1.54 16.01
CA ASN A 6 -10.24 1.37 16.25
C ASN A 6 -10.90 0.69 15.05
N TYR A 7 -10.62 1.18 13.84
CA TYR A 7 -11.15 0.62 12.60
C TYR A 7 -10.85 -0.89 12.45
N TYR A 8 -9.58 -1.28 12.61
CA TYR A 8 -9.22 -2.71 12.49
C TYR A 8 -9.87 -3.58 13.55
N LEU A 9 -9.92 -3.12 14.82
CA LEU A 9 -10.54 -3.89 15.89
C LEU A 9 -12.07 -3.97 15.75
N GLU A 10 -12.70 -2.90 15.23
CA GLU A 10 -14.13 -2.89 14.94
C GLU A 10 -14.49 -3.89 13.84
N LEU A 11 -13.74 -3.94 12.76
CA LEU A 11 -13.96 -4.92 11.69
C LEU A 11 -13.75 -6.36 12.19
N LEU A 12 -12.69 -6.60 12.95
CA LEU A 12 -12.42 -7.93 13.53
C LEU A 12 -13.50 -8.36 14.55
N GLU A 13 -14.04 -7.42 15.33
CA GLU A 13 -15.13 -7.69 16.29
C GLU A 13 -16.42 -8.03 15.55
N ASN A 14 -16.75 -7.28 14.50
CA ASN A 14 -18.01 -7.37 13.79
C ASN A 14 -18.02 -8.44 12.67
N TYR A 15 -16.88 -8.99 12.33
CA TYR A 15 -16.80 -10.01 11.30
C TYR A 15 -17.58 -11.27 11.69
N ASN A 16 -18.59 -11.61 10.87
CA ASN A 16 -19.53 -12.71 11.13
C ASN A 16 -20.27 -12.58 12.48
N ASN A 17 -20.43 -11.35 12.96
CA ASN A 17 -21.21 -11.03 14.16
C ASN A 17 -22.49 -10.29 13.77
N ASN A 18 -23.64 -10.85 14.14
CA ASN A 18 -24.95 -10.23 13.86
C ASN A 18 -25.25 -9.04 14.79
N GLU A 19 -24.54 -8.93 15.92
CA GLU A 19 -24.66 -7.83 16.87
C GLU A 19 -23.50 -6.85 16.65
N ILE A 20 -23.73 -5.82 15.85
CA ILE A 20 -22.69 -4.84 15.49
C ILE A 20 -22.30 -3.99 16.71
N VAL A 21 -21.01 -3.88 16.93
CA VAL A 21 -20.40 -3.05 17.97
C VAL A 21 -19.72 -1.85 17.30
N GLU A 22 -20.16 -0.65 17.60
CA GLU A 22 -19.50 0.59 17.18
C GLU A 22 -18.45 1.00 18.22
N ILE A 23 -17.24 1.33 17.75
CA ILE A 23 -16.13 1.74 18.61
C ILE A 23 -15.79 3.22 18.39
N GLU A 24 -15.87 3.71 17.16
CA GLU A 24 -15.36 5.05 16.82
C GLU A 24 -16.09 6.15 17.59
N ASN A 25 -17.41 6.03 17.75
CA ASN A 25 -18.28 7.00 18.43
C ASN A 25 -18.77 6.50 19.80
N ASN A 26 -18.16 5.47 20.37
CA ASN A 26 -18.58 4.84 21.60
C ASN A 26 -17.53 5.06 22.70
N ASP A 27 -17.83 5.98 23.61
CA ASP A 27 -16.95 6.25 24.76
C ASP A 27 -16.98 5.15 25.83
N LYS A 28 -17.92 4.20 25.72
CA LYS A 28 -18.05 3.08 26.67
C LYS A 28 -17.10 1.94 26.36
N ILE A 29 -16.61 1.82 25.10
CA ILE A 29 -15.69 0.77 24.69
C ILE A 29 -14.36 1.40 24.34
N SER A 30 -13.28 0.81 24.81
CA SER A 30 -11.90 1.27 24.52
C SER A 30 -10.98 0.10 24.29
N ILE A 31 -9.82 0.38 23.69
CA ILE A 31 -8.78 -0.62 23.42
C ILE A 31 -8.15 -1.03 24.76
N GLU A 32 -8.16 -2.32 25.01
CA GLU A 32 -7.56 -2.97 26.17
C GLU A 32 -6.26 -3.68 25.75
N HIS A 33 -5.20 -3.52 26.53
CA HIS A 33 -3.98 -4.31 26.39
C HIS A 33 -4.06 -5.51 27.34
N VAL A 34 -4.12 -6.71 26.80
CA VAL A 34 -4.20 -7.95 27.59
C VAL A 34 -2.97 -8.08 28.49
N PHE A 35 -1.78 -8.05 27.93
CA PHE A 35 -0.55 -7.75 28.65
C PHE A 35 -0.38 -6.23 28.65
N PRO A 36 -0.43 -5.55 29.78
CA PRO A 36 -0.50 -4.11 29.86
C PRO A 36 0.83 -3.44 29.48
N GLN A 37 0.77 -2.18 29.06
CA GLN A 37 1.95 -1.38 28.75
C GLN A 37 2.83 -1.16 30.00
N ASN A 38 2.19 -1.03 31.18
CA ASN A 38 2.86 -0.89 32.47
C ASN A 38 2.40 -2.05 33.38
N PRO A 39 2.92 -3.27 33.18
CA PRO A 39 2.50 -4.44 33.96
C PRO A 39 2.88 -4.29 35.44
N ASP A 40 2.03 -4.77 36.31
CA ASP A 40 2.38 -4.87 37.72
C ASP A 40 3.44 -5.95 38.00
N ALA A 41 3.98 -5.98 39.22
CA ALA A 41 5.04 -6.90 39.60
C ALA A 41 4.65 -8.37 39.44
N LYS A 42 3.36 -8.70 39.57
CA LYS A 42 2.83 -10.05 39.47
C LYS A 42 3.05 -10.66 38.08
N TRP A 43 3.03 -9.85 37.04
CA TRP A 43 3.33 -10.32 35.68
C TRP A 43 4.77 -10.85 35.56
N LYS A 44 5.73 -10.09 36.07
CA LYS A 44 7.13 -10.50 36.03
C LYS A 44 7.39 -11.74 36.89
N MET A 45 6.78 -11.78 38.08
CA MET A 45 6.91 -12.93 38.99
C MET A 45 6.29 -14.20 38.40
N SER A 46 5.18 -14.08 37.69
CA SER A 46 4.45 -15.24 37.12
C SER A 46 5.03 -15.74 35.80
N LEU A 47 5.59 -14.87 34.97
CA LEU A 47 6.15 -15.22 33.66
C LEU A 47 7.64 -15.60 33.74
N GLY A 48 8.38 -15.08 34.70
CA GLY A 48 9.82 -15.11 34.73
C GLY A 48 10.44 -14.07 33.79
N GLU A 49 11.74 -13.83 33.92
CA GLU A 49 12.44 -12.74 33.24
C GLU A 49 12.39 -12.85 31.70
N GLU A 50 12.66 -14.05 31.17
CA GLU A 50 12.73 -14.31 29.73
C GLU A 50 11.39 -14.11 29.05
N GLU A 51 10.34 -14.75 29.57
CA GLU A 51 9.01 -14.67 28.98
C GLU A 51 8.41 -13.27 29.13
N PHE A 52 8.66 -12.60 30.26
CA PHE A 52 8.27 -11.22 30.47
C PHE A 52 8.91 -10.28 29.44
N GLY A 53 10.19 -10.52 29.09
CA GLY A 53 10.89 -9.77 28.03
C GLY A 53 10.20 -9.94 26.68
N LYS A 54 9.91 -11.19 26.28
CA LYS A 54 9.19 -11.50 25.04
C LYS A 54 7.82 -10.81 24.96
N MET A 55 7.09 -10.79 26.07
CA MET A 55 5.78 -10.14 26.14
C MET A 55 5.87 -8.62 26.05
N LYS A 56 6.92 -8.00 26.60
CA LYS A 56 7.15 -6.56 26.46
C LYS A 56 7.37 -6.12 25.01
N GLU A 57 8.12 -6.89 24.24
CA GLU A 57 8.33 -6.61 22.82
C GLU A 57 7.04 -6.65 22.01
N LYS A 58 6.10 -7.51 22.42
CA LYS A 58 4.82 -7.73 21.74
C LYS A 58 3.63 -6.92 22.28
N VAL A 59 3.86 -6.02 23.22
CA VAL A 59 2.80 -5.30 23.95
C VAL A 59 1.82 -4.56 23.03
N ASN A 60 2.31 -3.97 21.95
CA ASN A 60 1.49 -3.19 21.01
C ASN A 60 1.06 -3.98 19.75
N THR A 61 1.29 -5.29 19.71
CA THR A 61 0.81 -6.11 18.59
C THR A 61 -0.70 -6.31 18.66
N ILE A 62 -1.34 -6.46 17.50
CA ILE A 62 -2.79 -6.66 17.41
C ILE A 62 -3.26 -7.87 18.22
N ALA A 63 -2.44 -8.91 18.33
CA ALA A 63 -2.74 -10.11 19.11
C ALA A 63 -2.82 -9.83 20.61
N ASN A 64 -2.20 -8.77 21.10
CA ASN A 64 -2.29 -8.33 22.49
C ASN A 64 -3.36 -7.27 22.73
N LEU A 65 -4.02 -6.80 21.68
CA LEU A 65 -5.09 -5.81 21.80
C LEU A 65 -6.45 -6.48 21.81
N SER A 66 -7.34 -5.95 22.61
CA SER A 66 -8.74 -6.34 22.66
C SER A 66 -9.63 -5.12 22.93
N LEU A 67 -10.88 -5.33 23.15
CA LEU A 67 -11.86 -4.30 23.45
C LEU A 67 -12.48 -4.53 24.83
N SER A 68 -12.70 -3.48 25.58
CA SER A 68 -13.38 -3.56 26.87
C SER A 68 -14.13 -2.28 27.21
N GLY A 69 -15.32 -2.44 27.79
CA GLY A 69 -16.02 -1.35 28.47
C GLY A 69 -15.51 -1.11 29.91
N PHE A 70 -14.59 -1.95 30.39
CA PHE A 70 -14.08 -1.92 31.76
C PHE A 70 -12.59 -1.76 31.86
N ASN A 71 -11.98 -1.13 30.84
CA ASN A 71 -10.54 -1.00 30.72
C ASN A 71 -9.89 -0.39 31.99
N SER A 72 -10.51 0.62 32.59
CA SER A 72 -10.03 1.21 33.85
C SER A 72 -10.05 0.23 35.05
N ASN A 73 -10.97 -0.73 35.05
CA ASN A 73 -11.05 -1.76 36.11
C ASN A 73 -10.02 -2.88 35.86
N LEU A 74 -9.80 -3.26 34.63
CA LEU A 74 -8.82 -4.26 34.22
C LEU A 74 -7.38 -3.74 34.44
N GLY A 75 -7.07 -2.55 33.92
CA GLY A 75 -5.83 -1.84 34.20
C GLY A 75 -4.57 -2.70 33.99
N ASN A 76 -3.68 -2.64 34.96
CA ASN A 76 -2.39 -3.35 34.92
C ASN A 76 -2.40 -4.73 35.56
N LYS A 77 -3.60 -5.21 35.97
CA LYS A 77 -3.77 -6.46 36.66
C LYS A 77 -3.27 -7.67 35.87
N TYR A 78 -2.88 -8.72 36.60
CA TYR A 78 -2.46 -9.97 36.01
C TYR A 78 -3.59 -10.64 35.21
N PHE A 79 -3.21 -11.44 34.20
CA PHE A 79 -4.14 -12.00 33.22
C PHE A 79 -5.36 -12.71 33.85
N THR A 80 -5.11 -13.60 34.80
CA THR A 80 -6.21 -14.35 35.44
C THR A 80 -7.16 -13.46 36.23
N GLU A 81 -6.66 -12.37 36.81
CA GLU A 81 -7.50 -11.37 37.50
C GLU A 81 -8.36 -10.59 36.50
N LYS A 82 -7.80 -10.23 35.36
CA LYS A 82 -8.54 -9.60 34.26
C LYS A 82 -9.61 -10.56 33.69
N ARG A 83 -9.23 -11.82 33.49
CA ARG A 83 -10.10 -12.84 32.91
C ARG A 83 -11.30 -13.13 33.80
N ASP A 84 -11.05 -13.36 35.11
CA ASP A 84 -12.01 -13.87 36.05
C ASP A 84 -12.76 -12.77 36.84
N MET A 85 -12.47 -11.49 36.56
CA MET A 85 -13.14 -10.37 37.26
C MET A 85 -14.65 -10.43 37.07
N GLU A 86 -15.35 -10.48 38.18
CA GLU A 86 -16.81 -10.60 38.19
C GLU A 86 -17.47 -9.46 37.41
N ASN A 87 -18.37 -9.81 36.51
CA ASN A 87 -19.15 -8.93 35.63
C ASN A 87 -18.34 -8.00 34.70
N LYS A 88 -17.02 -8.03 34.73
CA LYS A 88 -16.15 -7.10 33.99
C LYS A 88 -15.01 -7.78 33.20
N GLY A 89 -14.66 -8.98 33.60
CA GLY A 89 -13.55 -9.74 33.02
C GLY A 89 -13.90 -10.38 31.66
N TYR A 90 -12.89 -10.95 31.03
CA TYR A 90 -13.04 -11.55 29.70
C TYR A 90 -14.08 -12.68 29.67
N LYS A 91 -14.22 -13.44 30.75
CA LYS A 91 -15.25 -14.50 30.86
C LYS A 91 -16.67 -13.99 30.80
N HIS A 92 -16.91 -12.75 31.23
CA HIS A 92 -18.24 -12.13 31.28
C HIS A 92 -18.45 -11.18 30.06
N SER A 93 -17.48 -11.09 29.19
CA SER A 93 -17.55 -10.19 28.03
C SER A 93 -18.39 -10.80 26.90
N ARG A 94 -19.25 -9.97 26.30
CA ARG A 94 -20.00 -10.34 25.08
C ARG A 94 -19.19 -10.14 23.81
N LEU A 95 -18.05 -9.41 23.91
CA LEU A 95 -17.23 -9.07 22.76
C LEU A 95 -16.55 -10.31 22.17
N PHE A 96 -16.62 -10.43 20.86
CA PHE A 96 -16.11 -11.57 20.13
C PHE A 96 -14.58 -11.73 20.30
N LEU A 97 -13.85 -10.61 20.31
CA LEU A 97 -12.41 -10.60 20.53
C LEU A 97 -11.98 -11.11 21.91
N ASN A 98 -12.88 -11.17 22.88
CA ASN A 98 -12.59 -11.66 24.21
C ASN A 98 -12.87 -13.16 24.39
N ARG A 99 -13.54 -13.82 23.44
CA ARG A 99 -13.91 -15.24 23.56
C ARG A 99 -12.70 -16.16 23.71
N PHE A 100 -11.64 -15.92 22.93
CA PHE A 100 -10.39 -16.66 23.06
C PHE A 100 -9.74 -16.41 24.43
N LEU A 101 -9.68 -15.16 24.89
CA LEU A 101 -9.10 -14.76 26.16
C LEU A 101 -9.84 -15.42 27.35
N ALA A 102 -11.15 -15.52 27.25
CA ALA A 102 -11.97 -16.17 28.29
C ALA A 102 -11.61 -17.63 28.52
N GLN A 103 -11.10 -18.32 27.51
CA GLN A 103 -10.72 -19.73 27.53
C GLN A 103 -9.27 -19.97 27.95
N CYS A 104 -8.40 -18.96 27.86
CA CYS A 104 -7.00 -19.10 28.20
C CYS A 104 -6.77 -19.24 29.71
N GLY A 105 -5.95 -20.21 30.12
CA GLY A 105 -5.54 -20.36 31.52
C GLY A 105 -4.45 -19.39 31.96
N LYS A 106 -3.63 -18.96 31.02
CA LYS A 106 -2.48 -18.07 31.18
C LYS A 106 -2.38 -17.15 29.96
N TRP A 107 -1.50 -16.16 30.03
CA TRP A 107 -1.21 -15.29 28.90
C TRP A 107 0.28 -15.14 28.72
N THR A 108 0.82 -15.93 27.81
CA THR A 108 2.24 -16.00 27.47
C THR A 108 2.42 -15.73 25.97
N SER A 109 3.64 -15.73 25.50
CA SER A 109 3.94 -15.60 24.07
C SER A 109 3.34 -16.74 23.24
N GLU A 110 3.11 -17.91 23.84
CA GLU A 110 2.45 -19.05 23.19
C GLU A 110 0.97 -18.74 22.90
N GLU A 111 0.20 -18.33 23.90
CA GLU A 111 -1.22 -17.97 23.74
C GLU A 111 -1.37 -16.73 22.83
N LEU A 112 -0.45 -15.78 22.94
CA LEU A 112 -0.43 -14.61 22.06
C LEU A 112 -0.21 -15.02 20.59
N ASN A 113 0.70 -15.96 20.31
CA ASN A 113 0.93 -16.44 18.95
C ASN A 113 -0.28 -17.23 18.41
N LYS A 114 -0.91 -18.09 19.23
CA LYS A 114 -2.17 -18.76 18.84
C LYS A 114 -3.27 -17.76 18.49
N ARG A 115 -3.41 -16.71 19.29
CA ARG A 115 -4.37 -15.65 19.01
C ARG A 115 -3.99 -14.86 17.75
N PHE A 116 -2.71 -14.65 17.52
CA PHE A 116 -2.23 -14.00 16.31
C PHE A 116 -2.67 -14.78 15.06
N ASP A 117 -2.52 -16.10 15.05
CA ASP A 117 -2.95 -16.92 13.92
C ASP A 117 -4.46 -16.82 13.67
N ILE A 118 -5.28 -16.84 14.72
CA ILE A 118 -6.73 -16.64 14.59
C ILE A 118 -7.07 -15.27 14.00
N ILE A 119 -6.40 -14.21 14.46
CA ILE A 119 -6.62 -12.85 13.96
C ILE A 119 -6.13 -12.72 12.52
N LYS A 120 -4.99 -13.31 12.20
CA LYS A 120 -4.42 -13.35 10.84
C LYS A 120 -5.40 -13.99 9.85
N ASP A 121 -5.93 -15.17 10.18
CA ASP A 121 -6.85 -15.87 9.31
C ASP A 121 -8.13 -15.05 9.07
N LYS A 122 -8.71 -14.47 10.13
CA LYS A 122 -9.83 -13.53 9.99
C LYS A 122 -9.48 -12.31 9.13
N THR A 123 -8.28 -11.78 9.32
CA THR A 123 -7.81 -10.63 8.53
C THR A 123 -7.75 -10.94 7.05
N LEU A 124 -7.26 -12.12 6.68
CA LEU A 124 -7.21 -12.57 5.30
C LEU A 124 -8.60 -12.79 4.69
N GLU A 125 -9.59 -13.16 5.49
CA GLU A 125 -10.98 -13.26 5.03
C GLU A 125 -11.64 -11.88 4.87
N ILE A 126 -11.46 -10.96 5.84
CA ILE A 126 -12.05 -9.60 5.79
C ILE A 126 -11.48 -8.79 4.64
N TRP A 127 -10.16 -8.86 4.43
CA TRP A 127 -9.44 -8.17 3.36
C TRP A 127 -8.92 -9.16 2.31
N ALA A 128 -9.79 -10.10 1.93
CA ALA A 128 -9.48 -10.98 0.81
C ALA A 128 -9.13 -10.14 -0.42
N PHE A 129 -8.04 -10.49 -1.07
CA PHE A 129 -7.70 -9.86 -2.33
C PHE A 129 -8.85 -10.14 -3.31
N PRO A 130 -9.46 -9.13 -3.93
CA PRO A 130 -10.49 -9.37 -4.90
C PRO A 130 -9.92 -10.32 -5.95
N GLU A 131 -10.55 -11.49 -6.14
CA GLU A 131 -10.28 -12.32 -7.30
C GLU A 131 -10.73 -11.53 -8.53
N VAL A 132 -9.84 -10.65 -8.98
CA VAL A 132 -9.97 -10.10 -10.31
C VAL A 132 -9.72 -11.31 -11.21
N SER A 133 -10.78 -11.91 -11.76
CA SER A 133 -10.64 -12.66 -12.98
C SER A 133 -10.15 -11.64 -14.02
N VAL A 134 -8.84 -11.44 -14.06
CA VAL A 134 -8.23 -10.84 -15.23
C VAL A 134 -8.53 -11.88 -16.31
N ASN A 135 -9.61 -11.67 -17.04
CA ASN A 135 -9.62 -12.10 -18.42
C ASN A 135 -8.41 -11.38 -19.00
N ILE A 136 -7.27 -12.03 -18.94
CA ILE A 136 -6.19 -11.76 -19.85
C ILE A 136 -6.85 -12.13 -21.17
N ASP A 137 -7.55 -11.15 -21.73
CA ASP A 137 -7.83 -11.14 -23.14
C ASP A 137 -6.41 -11.26 -23.73
N THR A 138 -6.02 -12.46 -24.04
CA THR A 138 -4.86 -12.75 -24.90
C THR A 138 -5.27 -12.30 -26.31
N ARG A 139 -5.67 -11.02 -26.41
CA ARG A 139 -5.44 -10.30 -27.62
C ARG A 139 -3.94 -10.34 -27.70
N GLU A 140 -3.43 -11.09 -28.64
CA GLU A 140 -2.13 -10.79 -29.21
C GLU A 140 -2.12 -9.28 -29.33
N GLU A 141 -1.33 -8.62 -28.48
CA GLU A 141 -1.21 -7.15 -28.54
C GLU A 141 -0.68 -6.89 -29.94
N ALA A 142 -1.61 -6.60 -30.83
CA ALA A 142 -1.26 -6.33 -32.22
C ALA A 142 -0.39 -5.09 -32.17
N GLU A 143 0.85 -5.21 -32.64
CA GLU A 143 1.74 -4.06 -32.81
C GLU A 143 0.98 -3.04 -33.66
N LEU A 144 0.70 -1.88 -33.10
CA LEU A 144 -0.03 -0.85 -33.79
C LEU A 144 0.96 0.07 -34.50
N ASN A 145 0.67 0.41 -35.72
CA ASN A 145 1.42 1.45 -36.42
C ASN A 145 1.15 2.78 -35.69
N ILE A 146 2.22 3.53 -35.36
CA ILE A 146 2.11 4.80 -34.64
C ILE A 146 1.18 5.81 -35.34
N PHE A 147 1.04 5.73 -36.67
CA PHE A 147 0.16 6.59 -37.46
C PHE A 147 -1.32 6.21 -37.37
N GLU A 148 -1.63 5.02 -36.82
CA GLU A 148 -3.01 4.54 -36.62
C GLU A 148 -3.56 4.87 -35.23
N ILE A 149 -2.71 5.45 -34.35
CA ILE A 149 -3.10 5.83 -32.99
C ILE A 149 -3.74 7.23 -33.04
N GLU A 150 -5.06 7.28 -32.95
CA GLU A 150 -5.80 8.55 -32.98
C GLU A 150 -5.58 9.39 -31.72
N ASP A 151 -5.59 8.78 -30.53
CA ASP A 151 -5.38 9.47 -29.25
C ASP A 151 -4.46 8.65 -28.34
N PRO A 152 -3.22 9.09 -28.09
CA PRO A 152 -2.27 8.45 -27.18
C PRO A 152 -2.49 8.80 -25.69
N THR A 153 -3.47 9.67 -25.38
CA THR A 153 -3.71 10.12 -24.00
C THR A 153 -4.05 8.95 -23.08
N ASN A 154 -3.40 8.86 -21.93
CA ASN A 154 -3.55 7.78 -20.95
C ASN A 154 -3.17 6.36 -21.44
N LYS A 155 -2.47 6.25 -22.57
CA LYS A 155 -1.89 4.98 -23.01
C LYS A 155 -0.46 4.83 -22.50
N THR A 156 -0.07 3.61 -22.20
CA THR A 156 1.32 3.24 -21.88
C THR A 156 1.99 2.63 -23.10
N ILE A 157 3.29 2.84 -23.22
CA ILE A 157 4.10 2.23 -24.26
C ILE A 157 5.06 1.26 -23.60
N ASP A 158 5.09 0.02 -24.06
CA ASP A 158 6.08 -0.96 -23.60
C ASP A 158 7.34 -0.87 -24.48
N TYR A 159 7.16 -0.77 -25.77
CA TYR A 159 8.24 -0.62 -26.75
C TYR A 159 7.74 -0.02 -28.05
N ILE A 160 8.68 0.40 -28.85
CA ILE A 160 8.45 0.67 -30.28
C ILE A 160 9.48 -0.08 -31.11
N ILE A 161 9.14 -0.35 -32.37
CA ILE A 161 10.10 -0.79 -33.39
C ILE A 161 10.36 0.40 -34.26
N PHE A 162 11.63 0.81 -34.32
CA PHE A 162 12.08 1.94 -35.08
C PHE A 162 13.35 1.54 -35.88
N PHE A 163 13.30 1.55 -37.21
CA PHE A 163 14.35 1.02 -38.08
C PHE A 163 14.81 -0.39 -37.67
N ASP A 164 13.87 -1.32 -37.53
CA ASP A 164 14.08 -2.71 -37.09
C ASP A 164 14.76 -2.87 -35.73
N GLN A 165 14.89 -1.79 -34.97
CA GLN A 165 15.40 -1.82 -33.61
C GLN A 165 14.25 -1.69 -32.58
N ARG A 166 14.20 -2.61 -31.63
CA ARG A 166 13.26 -2.55 -30.53
C ARG A 166 13.78 -1.61 -29.45
N ILE A 167 13.03 -0.53 -29.19
CA ILE A 167 13.31 0.46 -28.16
C ILE A 167 12.28 0.30 -27.03
N ASN A 168 12.70 -0.21 -25.90
CA ASN A 168 11.85 -0.34 -24.72
C ASN A 168 11.80 0.98 -23.96
N SER A 169 10.61 1.47 -23.63
CA SER A 169 10.41 2.65 -22.79
C SER A 169 9.00 2.73 -22.26
N LEU A 170 8.87 2.99 -20.97
CA LEU A 170 7.57 3.16 -20.31
C LEU A 170 7.07 4.62 -20.34
N LYS A 171 7.90 5.55 -20.82
CA LYS A 171 7.59 6.98 -20.84
C LYS A 171 7.83 7.58 -22.20
N PHE A 172 6.87 8.32 -22.69
CA PHE A 172 7.00 9.05 -23.97
C PHE A 172 8.23 9.96 -24.05
N LYS A 173 8.60 10.59 -22.92
CA LYS A 173 9.79 11.44 -22.86
C LYS A 173 11.06 10.64 -23.17
N ASP A 174 11.24 9.50 -22.54
CA ASP A 174 12.44 8.66 -22.68
C ASP A 174 12.48 8.04 -24.09
N LEU A 175 11.29 7.74 -24.64
CA LEU A 175 11.15 7.29 -26.01
C LEU A 175 11.58 8.37 -27.01
N TYR A 176 11.08 9.58 -26.82
CA TYR A 176 11.44 10.72 -27.66
C TYR A 176 12.96 10.98 -27.65
N GLU A 177 13.58 10.92 -26.47
CA GLU A 177 15.03 11.05 -26.32
C GLU A 177 15.78 9.98 -27.09
N LYS A 178 15.40 8.71 -26.96
CA LYS A 178 16.04 7.57 -27.63
C LYS A 178 15.90 7.67 -29.16
N VAL A 179 14.71 8.00 -29.66
CA VAL A 179 14.44 8.15 -31.09
C VAL A 179 15.24 9.30 -31.66
N CYS A 180 15.26 10.48 -31.03
CA CYS A 180 16.05 11.62 -31.49
C CYS A 180 17.55 11.34 -31.45
N SER A 181 18.03 10.63 -30.41
CA SER A 181 19.45 10.21 -30.35
C SER A 181 19.80 9.27 -31.47
N PHE A 182 18.97 8.27 -31.75
CA PHE A 182 19.21 7.33 -32.85
C PHE A 182 19.23 8.03 -34.21
N ILE A 183 18.27 8.92 -34.46
CA ILE A 183 18.24 9.70 -35.72
C ILE A 183 19.50 10.56 -35.83
N PHE A 184 19.93 11.20 -34.73
CA PHE A 184 21.12 12.05 -34.74
C PHE A 184 22.39 11.25 -34.98
N GLU A 185 22.49 10.04 -34.45
CA GLU A 185 23.63 9.14 -34.71
C GLU A 185 23.68 8.62 -36.14
N THR A 186 22.50 8.36 -36.73
CA THR A 186 22.37 7.74 -38.04
C THR A 186 22.45 8.80 -39.17
N GLU A 187 21.73 9.90 -39.03
CA GLU A 187 21.57 10.93 -40.05
C GLU A 187 21.52 12.35 -39.43
N PRO A 188 22.63 12.86 -38.89
CA PRO A 188 22.67 14.14 -38.16
C PRO A 188 22.23 15.33 -39.01
N ASN A 189 22.35 15.23 -40.34
CA ASN A 189 21.99 16.30 -41.26
C ASN A 189 20.50 16.60 -41.32
N ILE A 190 19.64 15.67 -40.89
CA ILE A 190 18.19 15.87 -40.75
C ILE A 190 17.91 17.07 -39.85
N PHE A 191 18.69 17.23 -38.79
CA PHE A 191 18.52 18.33 -37.83
C PHE A 191 19.09 19.67 -38.30
N LEU A 192 19.64 19.75 -39.51
CA LEU A 192 19.97 21.00 -40.16
C LEU A 192 18.77 21.61 -40.90
N ASN A 193 17.72 20.83 -41.14
CA ASN A 193 16.49 21.33 -41.73
C ASN A 193 15.79 22.30 -40.80
N THR A 194 15.57 23.54 -41.25
CA THR A 194 15.04 24.65 -40.46
C THR A 194 13.61 24.34 -39.94
N GLU A 195 12.77 23.80 -40.81
CA GLU A 195 11.39 23.48 -40.46
C GLU A 195 11.30 22.39 -39.38
N LEU A 196 12.12 21.36 -39.47
CA LEU A 196 12.19 20.29 -38.48
C LEU A 196 12.73 20.80 -37.14
N ARG A 197 13.75 21.65 -37.18
CA ARG A 197 14.33 22.29 -35.99
C ARG A 197 13.31 23.12 -35.24
N GLU A 198 12.51 23.91 -35.96
CA GLU A 198 11.43 24.70 -35.35
C GLU A 198 10.36 23.79 -34.73
N LYS A 199 9.92 22.76 -35.45
CA LYS A 199 8.88 21.80 -34.95
C LYS A 199 9.33 21.01 -33.72
N LEU A 200 10.59 20.62 -33.65
CA LEU A 200 11.15 19.84 -32.54
C LEU A 200 11.77 20.69 -31.44
N GLY A 201 11.77 22.03 -31.59
CA GLY A 201 12.42 22.93 -30.64
C GLY A 201 13.93 22.68 -30.52
N VAL A 202 14.60 22.42 -31.63
CA VAL A 202 16.04 22.10 -31.64
C VAL A 202 16.88 23.38 -31.68
N THR A 203 17.79 23.54 -30.72
CA THR A 203 18.68 24.69 -30.63
C THR A 203 20.06 24.32 -30.11
N GLN A 204 21.04 25.20 -30.33
CA GLN A 204 22.34 25.11 -29.66
C GLN A 204 22.35 25.85 -28.30
N ASP A 205 21.41 26.75 -28.08
CA ASP A 205 21.26 27.48 -26.83
C ASP A 205 20.23 26.84 -25.90
N TYR A 206 20.71 26.10 -24.91
CA TYR A 206 19.83 25.45 -23.93
C TYR A 206 18.99 26.41 -23.09
N LYS A 207 19.43 27.68 -22.96
CA LYS A 207 18.70 28.68 -22.14
C LYS A 207 17.41 29.15 -22.79
N ALA A 208 17.27 28.93 -24.10
CA ALA A 208 16.05 29.24 -24.84
C ALA A 208 14.92 28.21 -24.59
N LEU A 209 15.24 27.07 -23.95
CA LEU A 209 14.34 25.98 -23.76
C LEU A 209 13.84 25.91 -22.28
N ARG A 210 12.57 25.51 -22.08
CA ARG A 210 11.99 25.35 -20.75
C ARG A 210 12.49 24.08 -20.04
N LYS A 211 12.62 22.98 -20.77
CA LYS A 211 13.14 21.71 -20.27
C LYS A 211 14.06 21.08 -21.34
N PRO A 212 15.31 21.53 -21.39
CA PRO A 212 16.25 21.06 -22.41
C PRO A 212 16.65 19.60 -22.19
N MET A 213 16.67 18.84 -23.26
CA MET A 213 17.27 17.53 -23.39
C MET A 213 18.51 17.66 -24.31
N LYS A 214 19.64 17.15 -23.84
CA LYS A 214 20.91 17.28 -24.63
C LYS A 214 21.11 16.06 -25.51
N ILE A 215 21.19 16.30 -26.79
CA ILE A 215 21.71 15.34 -27.81
C ILE A 215 22.88 16.04 -28.47
N SER A 216 24.08 15.84 -27.95
CA SER A 216 25.27 16.63 -28.24
C SER A 216 25.56 16.72 -29.73
N PRO A 217 25.77 17.94 -30.29
CA PRO A 217 25.90 19.26 -29.64
C PRO A 217 24.57 20.02 -29.49
N LEU A 218 23.43 19.42 -29.85
CA LEU A 218 22.14 20.08 -29.89
C LEU A 218 21.32 19.87 -28.59
N TYR A 219 20.35 20.75 -28.38
CA TYR A 219 19.35 20.67 -27.32
C TYR A 219 17.96 20.66 -27.93
N PHE A 220 17.08 19.87 -27.34
CA PHE A 220 15.71 19.68 -27.77
C PHE A 220 14.74 20.07 -26.61
N GLU A 221 13.57 20.58 -26.97
CA GLU A 221 12.52 20.87 -25.99
C GLU A 221 11.77 19.58 -25.63
N THR A 222 11.77 19.18 -24.35
CA THR A 222 11.07 17.97 -23.89
C THR A 222 9.64 18.21 -23.42
N VAL A 223 9.25 19.46 -23.24
CA VAL A 223 7.88 19.90 -22.97
C VAL A 223 7.39 20.62 -24.21
N SER A 224 7.45 19.98 -25.35
CA SER A 224 6.62 20.44 -26.45
C SER A 224 5.17 20.22 -26.04
N GLN A 225 4.32 21.19 -26.30
CA GLN A 225 2.95 20.93 -26.64
C GLN A 225 2.99 19.98 -27.83
N LEU A 226 3.10 18.67 -27.57
CA LEU A 226 2.61 17.66 -28.47
C LEU A 226 1.05 17.73 -28.39
N SER A 227 0.50 18.90 -28.64
CA SER A 227 -0.72 18.96 -29.40
C SER A 227 -0.32 18.38 -30.75
N ILE A 228 -0.49 17.09 -30.90
CA ILE A 228 -0.61 16.48 -32.21
C ILE A 228 -1.80 17.21 -32.82
N HIS A 229 -1.51 18.27 -33.52
CA HIS A 229 -2.43 18.82 -34.48
C HIS A 229 -2.45 17.77 -35.59
N SER A 230 -3.28 16.75 -35.39
CA SER A 230 -3.73 15.83 -36.44
C SER A 230 -4.62 16.61 -37.41
N LYS A 231 -4.10 17.66 -37.98
CA LYS A 231 -4.75 18.38 -39.08
C LYS A 231 -3.68 18.78 -40.07
N LYS A 232 -3.71 18.01 -41.17
CA LYS A 232 -3.04 18.23 -42.45
C LYS A 232 -1.56 17.79 -42.56
N LEU A 233 -1.41 16.56 -42.94
CA LEU A 233 -0.52 16.18 -44.02
C LEU A 233 -1.36 15.40 -45.02
N ILE A 234 -1.85 16.12 -46.01
CA ILE A 234 -2.19 15.58 -47.34
C ILE A 234 -0.90 15.51 -48.13
#